data_fc29fd797954655c7c76af296ccde099
#
_entry.id   fc29fd797954655c7c76af296ccde099
#
_cell.length_a   1.000
_cell.length_b   1.000
_cell.length_c   1.000
_cell.angle_alpha   90.00
_cell.angle_beta   90.00
_cell.angle_gamma   90.00
#
_symmetry.space_group_name_H-M   'P 1'
#
loop_
_entity.id
_entity.type
_entity.pdbx_description
1 polymer ?
#
loop_
_entity_poly.entity_id
_entity_poly.type
_entity_poly.pdbx_seq_one_letter_code
_entity_poly.pdbx_strand_id
1 'polypeptide(L)'
;MRKIFAVALNLHDHNTYDGVWHNQRERYTRFKHNLPYHAEAYAHQSDVLNPADYRLNDEFVKEYFKKTDGVLAFTYTLGGIRMCKDLLPKGVFDFEPKKLWDFYFEDNIYYIDHHQSHATYAFLNSGFDKSDILAIDGIGSKYRCVFFDKDENMIDLSDKLPIGWLWNHMSNLTGFGTLGASKLMGKVGYGTYSQYYYDVFETILSGKITEKKQNHFKHIRLDNIDNLAFTLQKFTIDKIKEYVYPLKTCDNLCIAGGVAYNGYMNEEFTKQYDNVFIPP
;
A
#
# COMPACT_ATOMS: atom_id res chain seq x y z
N MET A 1 4.65 10.74 30.49
CA MET A 1 4.63 10.04 29.19
C MET A 1 3.71 10.89 28.28
N ARG A 2 4.22 11.45 27.17
CA ARG A 2 3.37 12.20 26.23
C ARG A 2 2.38 11.24 25.57
N LYS A 3 1.11 11.58 25.55
CA LYS A 3 0.10 10.81 24.82
C LYS A 3 0.33 11.04 23.32
N ILE A 4 0.44 9.95 22.56
CA ILE A 4 0.50 10.00 21.10
C ILE A 4 -0.91 9.70 20.60
N PHE A 5 -1.42 10.54 19.74
CA PHE A 5 -2.66 10.33 19.03
C PHE A 5 -2.36 10.05 17.56
N ALA A 6 -2.78 8.92 17.05
CA ALA A 6 -2.53 8.55 15.66
C ALA A 6 -3.83 8.56 14.86
N VAL A 7 -3.79 9.19 13.70
CA VAL A 7 -4.88 9.19 12.71
C VAL A 7 -4.34 8.67 11.39
N ALA A 8 -4.92 7.59 10.88
CA ALA A 8 -4.68 7.14 9.53
C ALA A 8 -5.77 7.69 8.61
N LEU A 9 -5.39 8.50 7.65
CA LEU A 9 -6.24 8.93 6.55
C LEU A 9 -6.02 8.01 5.37
N ASN A 10 -6.81 6.97 5.32
CA ASN A 10 -6.90 6.11 4.16
C ASN A 10 -8.21 6.41 3.41
N LEU A 11 -8.25 6.13 2.09
CA LEU A 11 -9.49 6.23 1.30
C LEU A 11 -10.59 5.27 1.81
N HIS A 12 -10.21 4.22 2.54
CA HIS A 12 -11.08 3.13 2.90
C HIS A 12 -11.35 3.03 4.39
N ASP A 13 -10.38 3.40 5.24
CA ASP A 13 -10.44 3.11 6.67
C ASP A 13 -9.94 4.29 7.48
N HIS A 14 -10.73 4.68 8.48
CA HIS A 14 -10.34 5.67 9.45
C HIS A 14 -10.06 4.98 10.78
N ASN A 15 -8.79 4.92 11.15
CA ASN A 15 -8.38 4.36 12.41
C ASN A 15 -7.86 5.48 13.31
N THR A 16 -8.27 5.45 14.57
CA THR A 16 -7.76 6.37 15.59
C THR A 16 -7.15 5.55 16.73
N TYR A 17 -6.02 6.02 17.24
CA TYR A 17 -5.34 5.45 18.38
C TYR A 17 -4.97 6.55 19.36
N ASP A 18 -5.41 6.42 20.61
CA ASP A 18 -5.20 7.42 21.67
C ASP A 18 -4.06 7.06 22.64
N GLY A 19 -3.24 6.10 22.28
CA GLY A 19 -2.15 5.58 23.12
C GLY A 19 -2.57 4.41 24.03
N VAL A 20 -3.87 4.09 24.10
CA VAL A 20 -4.43 3.01 24.93
C VAL A 20 -5.40 2.14 24.13
N TRP A 21 -6.20 2.75 23.25
CA TRP A 21 -7.26 2.06 22.52
C TRP A 21 -7.13 2.26 21.00
N HIS A 22 -7.17 1.16 20.27
CA HIS A 22 -7.34 1.18 18.83
C HIS A 22 -8.84 1.21 18.50
N ASN A 23 -9.33 2.33 18.03
CA ASN A 23 -10.70 2.48 17.57
C ASN A 23 -10.78 2.27 16.06
N GLN A 24 -11.24 1.10 15.65
CA GLN A 24 -11.81 0.94 14.32
C GLN A 24 -13.23 1.51 14.37
N ARG A 25 -13.40 2.74 13.97
CA ARG A 25 -14.68 3.47 14.09
C ARG A 25 -15.82 2.77 13.39
N GLU A 26 -15.55 2.05 12.31
CA GLU A 26 -16.52 1.24 11.58
C GLU A 26 -17.22 0.20 12.45
N ARG A 27 -16.53 -0.38 13.42
CA ARG A 27 -17.11 -1.37 14.34
C ARG A 27 -18.15 -0.79 15.29
N TYR A 28 -17.98 0.50 15.65
CA TYR A 28 -18.88 1.16 16.59
C TYR A 28 -20.09 1.80 15.92
N THR A 29 -19.90 2.41 14.75
CA THR A 29 -20.95 3.15 14.07
C THR A 29 -21.80 2.27 13.16
N ARG A 30 -21.37 1.04 12.85
CA ARG A 30 -21.90 0.19 11.78
C ARG A 30 -21.89 0.86 10.40
N PHE A 31 -21.31 2.05 10.29
CA PHE A 31 -21.05 2.77 9.06
C PHE A 31 -19.57 2.65 8.81
N LYS A 32 -19.20 1.95 7.77
CA LYS A 32 -17.83 1.98 7.30
C LYS A 32 -17.54 3.44 6.98
N HIS A 33 -16.48 3.96 7.67
CA HIS A 33 -15.97 5.32 7.53
C HIS A 33 -16.83 6.42 8.07
N ASN A 34 -17.37 6.55 9.08
CA ASN A 34 -17.91 7.79 9.68
C ASN A 34 -18.08 9.00 8.71
N LEU A 35 -18.14 8.70 7.43
CA LEU A 35 -18.50 9.60 6.37
C LEU A 35 -20.03 9.62 6.33
N PRO A 36 -20.65 10.77 6.14
CA PRO A 36 -22.10 10.91 6.25
C PRO A 36 -22.86 10.16 5.18
N TYR A 37 -22.36 9.26 4.44
CA TYR A 37 -23.02 8.37 3.51
C TYR A 37 -22.11 7.19 3.18
N HIS A 38 -22.56 5.98 3.22
CA HIS A 38 -22.09 4.75 2.61
C HIS A 38 -20.85 4.86 1.68
N ALA A 39 -19.87 5.66 2.09
CA ALA A 39 -18.72 5.99 1.25
C ALA A 39 -17.95 4.73 0.85
N GLU A 40 -18.03 3.66 1.64
CA GLU A 40 -17.42 2.40 1.23
C GLU A 40 -18.20 1.71 0.10
N ALA A 41 -19.51 1.78 0.10
CA ALA A 41 -20.28 1.29 -1.04
C ALA A 41 -19.93 2.05 -2.33
N TYR A 42 -19.53 3.31 -2.19
CA TYR A 42 -19.11 4.16 -3.29
C TYR A 42 -17.61 4.05 -3.58
N ALA A 43 -16.74 3.77 -2.59
CA ALA A 43 -15.31 3.57 -2.83
C ALA A 43 -15.05 2.37 -3.76
N HIS A 44 -15.95 1.40 -3.78
CA HIS A 44 -15.94 0.31 -4.75
C HIS A 44 -16.53 0.66 -6.12
N GLN A 45 -17.15 1.84 -6.26
CA GLN A 45 -17.69 2.37 -7.51
C GLN A 45 -16.88 3.63 -7.88
N SER A 46 -15.73 3.44 -8.48
CA SER A 46 -14.68 4.46 -8.73
C SER A 46 -15.12 5.73 -9.47
N ASP A 47 -16.34 5.80 -9.97
CA ASP A 47 -16.78 6.88 -10.87
C ASP A 47 -17.72 7.91 -10.23
N VAL A 48 -18.08 7.74 -8.94
CA VAL A 48 -19.18 8.51 -8.33
C VAL A 48 -18.74 9.41 -7.18
N LEU A 49 -17.48 9.35 -6.77
CA LEU A 49 -17.03 10.05 -5.58
C LEU A 49 -16.69 11.52 -5.85
N ASN A 50 -17.56 12.41 -5.38
CA ASN A 50 -17.24 13.81 -5.28
C ASN A 50 -16.18 14.01 -4.17
N PRO A 51 -14.98 14.52 -4.50
CA PRO A 51 -13.93 14.80 -3.49
C PRO A 51 -14.41 15.67 -2.33
N ALA A 52 -15.49 16.42 -2.51
CA ALA A 52 -16.09 17.25 -1.46
C ALA A 52 -16.76 16.42 -0.34
N ASP A 53 -17.18 15.19 -0.64
CA ASP A 53 -17.85 14.31 0.33
C ASP A 53 -16.84 13.57 1.23
N TYR A 54 -15.57 13.54 0.83
CA TYR A 54 -14.43 13.04 1.62
C TYR A 54 -13.75 14.10 2.50
N ARG A 55 -14.30 15.28 2.56
CA ARG A 55 -13.80 16.21 3.57
C ARG A 55 -13.96 15.50 4.90
N LEU A 56 -12.85 14.96 5.39
CA LEU A 56 -12.71 14.76 6.82
C LEU A 56 -13.39 15.96 7.41
N ASN A 57 -14.50 15.72 8.08
CA ASN A 57 -15.22 16.80 8.69
C ASN A 57 -14.18 17.55 9.48
N ASP A 58 -13.84 18.75 9.03
CA ASP A 58 -12.83 19.62 9.60
C ASP A 58 -13.06 19.75 11.12
N GLU A 59 -14.33 19.63 11.54
CA GLU A 59 -14.74 19.58 12.93
C GLU A 59 -14.28 18.32 13.65
N PHE A 60 -14.26 17.15 13.00
CA PHE A 60 -13.81 15.92 13.62
C PHE A 60 -12.30 15.93 13.86
N VAL A 61 -11.51 16.31 12.85
CA VAL A 61 -10.06 16.49 13.00
C VAL A 61 -9.80 17.56 14.06
N LYS A 62 -10.45 18.72 13.97
CA LYS A 62 -10.33 19.82 14.95
C LYS A 62 -10.80 19.43 16.35
N GLU A 63 -11.84 18.64 16.51
CA GLU A 63 -12.31 18.16 17.82
C GLU A 63 -11.29 17.22 18.47
N TYR A 64 -10.67 16.35 17.70
CA TYR A 64 -9.60 15.49 18.19
C TYR A 64 -8.32 16.28 18.50
N PHE A 65 -7.93 17.22 17.65
CA PHE A 65 -6.79 18.10 17.89
C PHE A 65 -6.95 18.95 19.17
N LYS A 66 -8.16 19.35 19.50
CA LYS A 66 -8.43 20.14 20.73
C LYS A 66 -8.36 19.31 22.02
N LYS A 67 -8.49 17.99 21.94
CA LYS A 67 -8.54 17.09 23.10
C LYS A 67 -7.18 16.51 23.49
N THR A 68 -6.14 16.76 22.73
CA THR A 68 -4.84 16.14 22.97
C THR A 68 -3.81 17.15 23.42
N ASP A 69 -3.35 17.00 24.67
CA ASP A 69 -2.06 17.56 25.14
C ASP A 69 -0.87 16.78 24.53
N GLY A 70 -1.10 16.02 23.44
CA GLY A 70 -0.22 15.01 22.88
C GLY A 70 0.37 15.39 21.53
N VAL A 71 1.27 14.53 21.07
CA VAL A 71 1.82 14.58 19.72
C VAL A 71 0.88 13.82 18.78
N LEU A 72 0.52 14.42 17.66
CA LEU A 72 -0.28 13.77 16.63
C LEU A 72 0.61 13.06 15.61
N ALA A 73 0.26 11.84 15.27
CA ALA A 73 0.85 11.09 14.16
C ALA A 73 -0.19 10.95 13.05
N PHE A 74 0.16 11.37 11.85
CA PHE A 74 -0.74 11.43 10.72
C PHE A 74 -0.19 10.64 9.53
N THR A 75 -0.89 9.58 9.12
CA THR A 75 -0.53 8.80 7.93
C THR A 75 -1.32 9.30 6.72
N TYR A 76 -0.64 9.51 5.60
CA TYR A 76 -1.25 10.03 4.37
C TYR A 76 -1.04 9.11 3.16
N THR A 77 -1.99 9.13 2.25
CA THR A 77 -1.94 8.48 0.93
C THR A 77 -2.06 9.51 -0.19
N LEU A 78 -1.75 9.12 -1.43
CA LEU A 78 -1.97 10.00 -2.60
C LEU A 78 -3.42 10.50 -2.71
N GLY A 79 -4.39 9.65 -2.39
CA GLY A 79 -5.79 10.05 -2.34
C GLY A 79 -6.03 11.05 -1.22
N GLY A 80 -5.53 10.76 -0.01
CA GLY A 80 -5.57 11.68 1.14
C GLY A 80 -4.87 13.00 0.86
N ILE A 81 -3.71 12.97 0.19
CA ILE A 81 -3.00 14.18 -0.24
C ILE A 81 -3.88 15.06 -1.14
N ARG A 82 -4.53 14.48 -2.14
CA ARG A 82 -5.38 15.24 -3.07
C ARG A 82 -6.58 15.87 -2.37
N MET A 83 -7.12 15.19 -1.37
CA MET A 83 -8.30 15.65 -0.62
C MET A 83 -7.95 16.62 0.50
N CYS A 84 -6.77 16.48 1.08
CA CYS A 84 -6.30 17.27 2.23
C CYS A 84 -5.12 18.18 1.89
N LYS A 85 -4.94 18.51 0.60
CA LYS A 85 -3.80 19.30 0.13
C LYS A 85 -3.62 20.63 0.87
N ASP A 86 -4.72 21.24 1.25
CA ASP A 86 -4.72 22.50 1.99
C ASP A 86 -4.50 22.34 3.51
N LEU A 87 -4.55 21.08 4.00
CA LEU A 87 -4.33 20.73 5.41
C LEU A 87 -2.93 20.18 5.68
N LEU A 88 -2.19 19.80 4.62
CA LEU A 88 -0.85 19.25 4.75
C LEU A 88 0.20 20.35 4.52
N PRO A 89 1.23 20.41 5.35
CA PRO A 89 2.36 21.31 5.12
C PRO A 89 3.01 21.02 3.77
N LYS A 90 3.42 22.07 3.06
CA LYS A 90 4.08 21.91 1.75
C LYS A 90 5.33 21.04 1.84
N GLY A 91 6.08 21.13 2.94
CA GLY A 91 7.28 20.35 3.17
C GLY A 91 7.07 18.84 3.20
N VAL A 92 5.85 18.35 3.52
CA VAL A 92 5.53 16.91 3.48
C VAL A 92 5.72 16.32 2.09
N PHE A 93 5.41 17.10 1.04
CA PHE A 93 5.49 16.61 -0.34
C PHE A 93 6.92 16.50 -0.86
N ASP A 94 7.81 17.35 -0.34
CA ASP A 94 9.21 17.40 -0.72
C ASP A 94 10.08 16.52 0.19
N PHE A 95 9.53 16.07 1.31
CA PHE A 95 10.24 15.24 2.26
C PHE A 95 10.50 13.84 1.71
N GLU A 96 11.75 13.40 1.79
CA GLU A 96 12.19 12.08 1.38
C GLU A 96 12.80 11.34 2.57
N PRO A 97 12.05 10.39 3.17
CA PRO A 97 12.59 9.58 4.25
C PRO A 97 13.79 8.75 3.75
N LYS A 98 14.81 8.66 4.58
CA LYS A 98 16.01 7.82 4.33
C LYS A 98 16.02 6.58 5.23
N LYS A 99 15.26 6.62 6.31
CA LYS A 99 15.14 5.54 7.30
C LYS A 99 13.70 5.28 7.68
N LEU A 100 13.47 4.14 8.32
CA LEU A 100 12.15 3.72 8.78
C LEU A 100 11.49 4.76 9.70
N TRP A 101 12.27 5.45 10.53
CA TRP A 101 11.78 6.41 11.52
C TRP A 101 11.98 7.88 11.12
N ASP A 102 12.35 8.14 9.89
CA ASP A 102 12.44 9.50 9.37
C ASP A 102 11.03 10.00 9.02
N PHE A 103 10.40 10.72 9.93
CA PHE A 103 9.08 11.30 9.74
C PHE A 103 9.20 12.82 9.57
N TYR A 104 8.41 13.38 8.67
CA TYR A 104 8.28 14.82 8.60
C TYR A 104 7.56 15.34 9.84
N PHE A 105 8.11 16.36 10.48
CA PHE A 105 7.57 16.91 11.72
C PHE A 105 7.41 18.42 11.62
N GLU A 106 6.17 18.90 11.82
CA GLU A 106 5.82 20.32 11.84
C GLU A 106 4.59 20.51 12.75
N ASP A 107 4.53 21.63 13.47
CA ASP A 107 3.41 22.02 14.35
C ASP A 107 2.96 20.92 15.35
N ASN A 108 3.90 20.21 15.96
CA ASN A 108 3.66 19.06 16.85
C ASN A 108 2.96 17.85 16.17
N ILE A 109 3.03 17.76 14.85
CA ILE A 109 2.46 16.66 14.08
C ILE A 109 3.58 15.90 13.39
N TYR A 110 3.58 14.57 13.53
CA TYR A 110 4.38 13.67 12.70
C TYR A 110 3.56 13.26 11.48
N TYR A 111 4.11 13.51 10.30
CA TYR A 111 3.53 13.07 9.05
C TYR A 111 4.29 11.83 8.57
N ILE A 112 3.58 10.71 8.49
CA ILE A 112 4.15 9.39 8.20
C ILE A 112 3.71 8.97 6.80
N ASP A 113 4.66 8.64 5.95
CA ASP A 113 4.35 8.10 4.63
C ASP A 113 3.58 6.77 4.74
N HIS A 114 2.70 6.51 3.79
CA HIS A 114 1.87 5.31 3.74
C HIS A 114 2.69 4.01 3.83
N HIS A 115 3.78 3.90 3.07
CA HIS A 115 4.62 2.72 3.08
C HIS A 115 5.45 2.59 4.35
N GLN A 116 5.91 3.71 4.92
CA GLN A 116 6.53 3.70 6.25
C GLN A 116 5.56 3.23 7.33
N SER A 117 4.29 3.65 7.23
CA SER A 117 3.24 3.22 8.17
C SER A 117 3.03 1.71 8.11
N HIS A 118 2.95 1.13 6.90
CA HIS A 118 2.90 -0.32 6.71
C HIS A 118 4.13 -1.02 7.29
N ALA A 119 5.32 -0.52 6.97
CA ALA A 119 6.58 -1.09 7.42
C ALA A 119 6.72 -1.05 8.95
N THR A 120 6.44 0.10 9.55
CA THR A 120 6.48 0.31 11.00
C THR A 120 5.51 -0.61 11.73
N TYR A 121 4.28 -0.72 11.21
CA TYR A 121 3.27 -1.59 11.78
C TYR A 121 3.71 -3.06 11.76
N ALA A 122 4.23 -3.54 10.63
CA ALA A 122 4.71 -4.91 10.52
C ALA A 122 5.89 -5.17 11.46
N PHE A 123 6.88 -4.28 11.48
CA PHE A 123 8.07 -4.44 12.31
C PHE A 123 7.73 -4.47 13.80
N LEU A 124 6.93 -3.51 14.28
CA LEU A 124 6.56 -3.44 15.70
C LEU A 124 5.73 -4.65 16.18
N ASN A 125 4.94 -5.26 15.29
CA ASN A 125 4.12 -6.43 15.63
C ASN A 125 4.84 -7.76 15.40
N SER A 126 6.00 -7.78 14.75
CA SER A 126 6.74 -9.01 14.46
C SER A 126 7.42 -9.60 15.70
N GLY A 127 7.76 -8.77 16.66
CA GLY A 127 8.60 -9.14 17.81
C GLY A 127 10.08 -9.34 17.48
N PHE A 128 10.51 -8.97 16.26
CA PHE A 128 11.92 -9.05 15.86
C PHE A 128 12.70 -7.84 16.38
N ASP A 129 13.90 -8.07 16.89
CA ASP A 129 14.83 -6.99 17.25
C ASP A 129 15.41 -6.30 16.01
N LYS A 130 15.61 -7.07 14.93
CA LYS A 130 16.06 -6.60 13.61
C LYS A 130 15.38 -7.40 12.51
N SER A 131 15.04 -6.72 11.43
CA SER A 131 14.40 -7.35 10.27
C SER A 131 14.67 -6.53 9.02
N ASP A 132 14.79 -7.19 7.89
CA ASP A 132 14.47 -6.59 6.61
C ASP A 132 12.97 -6.38 6.53
N ILE A 133 12.52 -5.30 5.87
CA ILE A 133 11.09 -5.01 5.77
C ILE A 133 10.74 -4.65 4.33
N LEU A 134 9.77 -5.34 3.75
CA LEU A 134 9.21 -5.04 2.44
C LEU A 134 7.80 -4.48 2.59
N ALA A 135 7.61 -3.20 2.29
CA ALA A 135 6.28 -2.60 2.18
C ALA A 135 5.93 -2.45 0.69
N ILE A 136 4.92 -3.22 0.26
CA ILE A 136 4.53 -3.32 -1.15
C ILE A 136 3.01 -3.23 -1.29
N ASP A 137 2.54 -2.22 -2.04
CA ASP A 137 1.13 -1.92 -2.18
C ASP A 137 0.74 -1.59 -3.62
N GLY A 138 -0.57 -1.52 -3.89
CA GLY A 138 -1.11 -1.13 -5.18
C GLY A 138 -0.93 0.36 -5.46
N ILE A 139 -1.29 1.19 -4.50
CA ILE A 139 -1.20 2.65 -4.56
C ILE A 139 -0.99 3.15 -3.14
N GLY A 140 0.12 3.84 -2.91
CA GLY A 140 0.40 4.50 -1.63
C GLY A 140 0.39 6.03 -1.75
N SER A 141 1.36 6.68 -1.15
CA SER A 141 1.63 8.11 -1.30
C SER A 141 2.43 8.38 -2.57
N LYS A 142 3.73 8.59 -2.48
CA LYS A 142 4.62 8.69 -3.66
C LYS A 142 5.30 7.36 -3.99
N TYR A 143 5.33 6.42 -3.05
CA TYR A 143 5.94 5.11 -3.23
C TYR A 143 4.89 4.05 -3.61
N ARG A 144 5.36 2.95 -4.21
CA ARG A 144 4.59 1.74 -4.52
C ARG A 144 5.20 0.50 -3.88
N CYS A 145 6.52 0.53 -3.72
CA CYS A 145 7.28 -0.52 -3.09
C CYS A 145 8.52 0.08 -2.44
N VAL A 146 8.73 -0.18 -1.18
CA VAL A 146 9.93 0.21 -0.44
C VAL A 146 10.48 -0.97 0.34
N PHE A 147 11.80 -1.02 0.44
CA PHE A 147 12.53 -1.97 1.25
C PHE A 147 13.30 -1.23 2.33
N PHE A 148 13.31 -1.75 3.54
CA PHE A 148 14.17 -1.29 4.61
C PHE A 148 15.10 -2.44 4.99
N ASP A 149 16.39 -2.17 5.09
CA ASP A 149 17.37 -3.13 5.56
C ASP A 149 17.31 -3.29 7.10
N LYS A 150 18.07 -4.24 7.65
CA LYS A 150 18.14 -4.48 9.10
C LYS A 150 18.63 -3.29 9.93
N ASP A 151 19.25 -2.30 9.31
CA ASP A 151 19.71 -1.05 9.91
C ASP A 151 18.77 0.11 9.60
N GLU A 152 17.55 -0.24 9.12
CA GLU A 152 16.40 0.64 8.88
C GLU A 152 16.59 1.62 7.71
N ASN A 153 17.63 1.44 6.87
CA ASN A 153 17.84 2.29 5.71
C ASN A 153 16.82 1.97 4.62
N MET A 154 16.20 3.02 4.07
CA MET A 154 15.16 2.91 3.05
C MET A 154 15.73 2.81 1.65
N ILE A 155 15.22 1.88 0.87
CA ILE A 155 15.48 1.70 -0.56
C ILE A 155 14.16 1.79 -1.31
N ASP A 156 14.02 2.77 -2.19
CA ASP A 156 12.85 2.91 -3.06
C ASP A 156 12.95 1.94 -4.25
N LEU A 157 11.96 1.07 -4.34
CA LEU A 157 11.81 0.10 -5.43
C LEU A 157 10.60 0.39 -6.33
N SER A 158 9.96 1.54 -6.19
CA SER A 158 8.68 1.87 -6.83
C SER A 158 8.71 1.77 -8.35
N ASP A 159 9.81 2.17 -8.98
CA ASP A 159 9.98 2.10 -10.43
C ASP A 159 10.32 0.68 -10.92
N LYS A 160 10.92 -0.14 -10.05
CA LYS A 160 11.35 -1.51 -10.37
C LYS A 160 10.28 -2.54 -10.07
N LEU A 161 9.49 -2.29 -9.02
CA LEU A 161 8.48 -3.23 -8.49
C LEU A 161 7.09 -2.60 -8.31
N PRO A 162 6.47 -2.00 -9.35
CA PRO A 162 5.09 -1.51 -9.25
C PRO A 162 4.08 -2.66 -9.33
N ILE A 163 4.34 -3.76 -8.62
CA ILE A 163 3.62 -5.03 -8.73
C ILE A 163 2.15 -4.89 -8.34
N GLY A 164 1.85 -4.23 -7.22
CA GLY A 164 0.47 -4.04 -6.79
C GLY A 164 -0.34 -3.22 -7.78
N TRP A 165 0.28 -2.18 -8.37
CA TRP A 165 -0.33 -1.41 -9.45
C TRP A 165 -0.59 -2.29 -10.68
N LEU A 166 0.36 -3.16 -11.06
CA LEU A 166 0.21 -4.08 -12.20
C LEU A 166 -0.93 -5.07 -11.97
N TRP A 167 -1.03 -5.67 -10.76
CA TRP A 167 -2.14 -6.55 -10.40
C TRP A 167 -3.50 -5.85 -10.48
N ASN A 168 -3.61 -4.63 -9.98
CA ASN A 168 -4.84 -3.85 -10.05
C ASN A 168 -5.23 -3.53 -11.50
N HIS A 169 -4.24 -3.23 -12.34
CA HIS A 169 -4.46 -2.94 -13.75
C HIS A 169 -4.95 -4.16 -14.53
N MET A 170 -4.30 -5.32 -14.33
CA MET A 170 -4.72 -6.57 -14.95
C MET A 170 -6.09 -7.03 -14.44
N SER A 171 -6.38 -6.82 -13.17
CA SER A 171 -7.70 -7.08 -12.59
C SER A 171 -8.81 -6.25 -13.25
N ASN A 172 -8.54 -4.97 -13.51
CA ASN A 172 -9.46 -4.10 -14.26
C ASN A 172 -9.70 -4.60 -15.69
N LEU A 173 -8.62 -4.91 -16.40
CA LEU A 173 -8.69 -5.39 -17.79
C LEU A 173 -9.47 -6.71 -17.92
N THR A 174 -9.37 -7.57 -16.92
CA THR A 174 -10.06 -8.88 -16.90
C THR A 174 -11.50 -8.80 -16.38
N GLY A 175 -11.99 -7.60 -16.06
CA GLY A 175 -13.36 -7.38 -15.62
C GLY A 175 -13.63 -7.63 -14.13
N PHE A 176 -12.58 -7.92 -13.33
CA PHE A 176 -12.74 -8.06 -11.87
C PHE A 176 -12.79 -6.73 -11.11
N GLY A 177 -12.50 -5.61 -11.80
CA GLY A 177 -12.49 -4.27 -11.22
C GLY A 177 -11.18 -3.90 -10.51
N THR A 178 -11.05 -2.62 -10.15
CA THR A 178 -9.81 -2.05 -9.61
C THR A 178 -9.34 -2.71 -8.30
N LEU A 179 -10.26 -3.20 -7.48
CA LEU A 179 -9.97 -3.91 -6.22
C LEU A 179 -10.11 -5.43 -6.35
N GLY A 180 -10.14 -5.94 -7.56
CA GLY A 180 -10.35 -7.35 -7.84
C GLY A 180 -9.06 -8.18 -7.96
N ALA A 181 -7.90 -7.65 -7.57
CA ALA A 181 -6.62 -8.35 -7.67
C ALA A 181 -6.62 -9.72 -6.98
N SER A 182 -7.30 -9.84 -5.82
CA SER A 182 -7.47 -11.11 -5.11
C SER A 182 -8.31 -12.13 -5.90
N LYS A 183 -9.32 -11.66 -6.66
CA LYS A 183 -10.12 -12.53 -7.53
C LYS A 183 -9.31 -13.03 -8.72
N LEU A 184 -8.48 -12.15 -9.31
CA LEU A 184 -7.56 -12.53 -10.37
C LEU A 184 -6.49 -13.51 -9.84
N MET A 185 -5.96 -13.30 -8.62
CA MET A 185 -5.03 -14.22 -7.98
C MET A 185 -5.66 -15.63 -7.79
N GLY A 186 -6.95 -15.71 -7.47
CA GLY A 186 -7.67 -16.98 -7.39
C GLY A 186 -7.69 -17.77 -8.71
N LYS A 187 -7.36 -17.14 -9.86
CA LYS A 187 -7.26 -17.79 -11.17
C LYS A 187 -5.92 -18.45 -11.43
N VAL A 188 -4.89 -18.14 -10.63
CA VAL A 188 -3.51 -18.64 -10.82
C VAL A 188 -3.45 -20.17 -10.92
N GLY A 189 -4.19 -20.87 -10.06
CA GLY A 189 -4.18 -22.33 -9.99
C GLY A 189 -4.75 -23.05 -11.23
N TYR A 190 -5.44 -22.31 -12.11
CA TYR A 190 -6.08 -22.89 -13.30
C TYR A 190 -5.32 -22.59 -14.60
N GLY A 191 -4.29 -21.75 -14.54
CA GLY A 191 -3.55 -21.30 -15.70
C GLY A 191 -2.22 -22.01 -15.93
N THR A 192 -1.62 -21.70 -17.06
CA THR A 192 -0.27 -22.10 -17.44
C THR A 192 0.52 -20.90 -17.94
N TYR A 193 1.84 -21.03 -18.00
CA TYR A 193 2.72 -19.96 -18.45
C TYR A 193 2.45 -19.56 -19.91
N SER A 194 2.48 -18.26 -20.17
CA SER A 194 2.38 -17.65 -21.49
C SER A 194 3.49 -16.64 -21.72
N GLN A 195 4.38 -16.90 -22.66
CA GLN A 195 5.46 -15.98 -23.04
C GLN A 195 4.89 -14.61 -23.48
N TYR A 196 3.78 -14.61 -24.22
CA TYR A 196 3.12 -13.38 -24.65
C TYR A 196 2.76 -12.46 -23.47
N TYR A 197 2.12 -12.99 -22.43
CA TYR A 197 1.77 -12.17 -21.25
C TYR A 197 3.02 -11.73 -20.49
N TYR A 198 4.03 -12.57 -20.39
CA TYR A 198 5.29 -12.22 -19.74
C TYR A 198 5.96 -11.01 -20.45
N ASP A 199 6.07 -11.04 -21.77
CA ASP A 199 6.63 -9.97 -22.58
C ASP A 199 5.83 -8.66 -22.47
N VAL A 200 4.51 -8.77 -22.35
CA VAL A 200 3.62 -7.64 -22.08
C VAL A 200 3.97 -6.99 -20.73
N PHE A 201 4.13 -7.78 -19.67
CA PHE A 201 4.46 -7.26 -18.35
C PHE A 201 5.86 -6.62 -18.32
N GLU A 202 6.86 -7.22 -18.96
CA GLU A 202 8.19 -6.62 -19.15
C GLU A 202 8.10 -5.27 -19.87
N THR A 203 7.30 -5.19 -20.91
CA THR A 203 7.12 -3.96 -21.68
C THR A 203 6.48 -2.86 -20.84
N ILE A 204 5.52 -3.23 -19.98
CA ILE A 204 4.86 -2.31 -19.04
C ILE A 204 5.86 -1.81 -18.01
N LEU A 205 6.62 -2.70 -17.36
CA LEU A 205 7.58 -2.32 -16.33
C LEU A 205 8.73 -1.48 -16.87
N SER A 206 9.18 -1.76 -18.09
CA SER A 206 10.28 -0.99 -18.70
C SER A 206 9.94 0.47 -19.01
N GLY A 207 8.73 0.94 -18.66
CA GLY A 207 8.27 2.30 -18.91
C GLY A 207 8.05 2.62 -20.40
N LYS A 208 8.21 1.63 -21.30
CA LYS A 208 7.89 1.80 -22.72
C LYS A 208 6.40 2.07 -22.95
N ILE A 209 5.57 1.67 -21.97
CA ILE A 209 4.15 2.01 -21.91
C ILE A 209 3.95 2.99 -20.75
N THR A 210 3.97 4.29 -21.04
CA THR A 210 3.69 5.32 -20.02
C THR A 210 2.20 5.39 -19.71
N GLU A 211 1.83 5.87 -18.49
CA GLU A 211 0.42 6.08 -18.07
C GLU A 211 -0.39 6.92 -19.08
N LYS A 212 0.24 7.86 -19.79
CA LYS A 212 -0.39 8.62 -20.89
C LYS A 212 -0.80 7.76 -22.09
N LYS A 213 -0.32 6.53 -22.16
CA LYS A 213 -0.66 5.57 -23.23
C LYS A 213 -1.59 4.46 -22.71
N GLN A 214 -2.53 4.76 -21.82
CA GLN A 214 -3.59 3.81 -21.38
C GLN A 214 -4.30 3.11 -22.55
N ASN A 215 -4.25 3.69 -23.75
CA ASN A 215 -4.75 3.03 -24.96
C ASN A 215 -3.97 1.76 -25.33
N HIS A 216 -2.73 1.57 -24.89
CA HIS A 216 -1.98 0.35 -25.19
C HIS A 216 -2.53 -0.88 -24.47
N PHE A 217 -3.13 -0.73 -23.28
CA PHE A 217 -3.77 -1.85 -22.61
C PHE A 217 -4.98 -2.41 -23.37
N LYS A 218 -5.64 -1.59 -24.21
CA LYS A 218 -6.74 -2.03 -25.08
C LYS A 218 -6.31 -3.04 -26.15
N HIS A 219 -5.02 -3.14 -26.43
CA HIS A 219 -4.46 -4.07 -27.42
C HIS A 219 -3.94 -5.37 -26.80
N ILE A 220 -4.01 -5.52 -25.48
CA ILE A 220 -3.66 -6.80 -24.84
C ILE A 220 -4.74 -7.81 -25.21
N ARG A 221 -4.32 -8.88 -25.89
CA ARG A 221 -5.20 -9.99 -26.18
C ARG A 221 -5.48 -10.77 -24.90
N LEU A 222 -6.73 -10.78 -24.47
CA LEU A 222 -7.19 -11.51 -23.29
C LEU A 222 -7.75 -12.89 -23.71
N ASP A 223 -6.94 -13.70 -24.35
CA ASP A 223 -7.37 -15.01 -24.88
C ASP A 223 -7.67 -15.99 -23.74
N ASN A 224 -6.93 -15.90 -22.63
CA ASN A 224 -7.10 -16.77 -21.48
C ASN A 224 -6.70 -16.03 -20.18
N ILE A 225 -7.69 -15.74 -19.34
CA ILE A 225 -7.51 -15.03 -18.08
C ILE A 225 -6.72 -15.86 -17.06
N ASP A 226 -6.90 -17.17 -17.05
CA ASP A 226 -6.21 -18.07 -16.13
C ASP A 226 -4.71 -18.09 -16.46
N ASN A 227 -4.33 -18.16 -17.74
CA ASN A 227 -2.93 -18.08 -18.18
C ASN A 227 -2.31 -16.71 -17.91
N LEU A 228 -3.08 -15.62 -18.07
CA LEU A 228 -2.65 -14.28 -17.68
C LEU A 228 -2.35 -14.22 -16.18
N ALA A 229 -3.24 -14.73 -15.35
CA ALA A 229 -3.08 -14.73 -13.90
C ALA A 229 -1.87 -15.56 -13.46
N PHE A 230 -1.70 -16.77 -14.01
CA PHE A 230 -0.54 -17.62 -13.74
C PHE A 230 0.76 -16.93 -14.14
N THR A 231 0.80 -16.35 -15.33
CA THR A 231 2.00 -15.66 -15.82
C THR A 231 2.31 -14.42 -15.01
N LEU A 232 1.30 -13.66 -14.60
CA LEU A 232 1.47 -12.50 -13.73
C LEU A 232 2.02 -12.88 -12.36
N GLN A 233 1.57 -14.01 -11.80
CA GLN A 233 2.12 -14.53 -10.54
C GLN A 233 3.58 -14.94 -10.70
N LYS A 234 3.91 -15.68 -11.76
CA LYS A 234 5.30 -16.05 -12.07
C LYS A 234 6.17 -14.82 -12.25
N PHE A 235 5.70 -13.84 -13.02
CA PHE A 235 6.38 -12.56 -13.22
C PHE A 235 6.63 -11.83 -11.90
N THR A 236 5.64 -11.79 -11.00
CA THR A 236 5.78 -11.22 -9.65
C THR A 236 6.93 -11.87 -8.89
N ILE A 237 6.97 -13.21 -8.87
CA ILE A 237 8.01 -13.98 -8.19
C ILE A 237 9.39 -13.71 -8.81
N ASP A 238 9.49 -13.71 -10.15
CA ASP A 238 10.75 -13.46 -10.84
C ASP A 238 11.30 -12.06 -10.51
N LYS A 239 10.43 -11.04 -10.48
CA LYS A 239 10.84 -9.67 -10.13
C LYS A 239 11.20 -9.50 -8.65
N ILE A 240 10.54 -10.20 -7.76
CA ILE A 240 10.94 -10.25 -6.34
C ILE A 240 12.35 -10.87 -6.21
N LYS A 241 12.62 -11.97 -6.91
CA LYS A 241 13.94 -12.60 -6.92
C LYS A 241 15.02 -11.67 -7.50
N GLU A 242 14.68 -10.93 -8.54
CA GLU A 242 15.61 -10.02 -9.21
C GLU A 242 15.96 -8.79 -8.34
N TYR A 243 14.97 -8.19 -7.66
CA TYR A 243 15.16 -6.89 -7.02
C TYR A 243 15.16 -6.91 -5.49
N VAL A 244 14.54 -7.88 -4.84
CA VAL A 244 14.46 -7.94 -3.37
C VAL A 244 15.51 -8.90 -2.78
N TYR A 245 15.71 -10.08 -3.36
CA TYR A 245 16.66 -11.04 -2.80
C TYR A 245 18.10 -10.51 -2.67
N PRO A 246 18.64 -9.73 -3.64
CA PRO A 246 19.96 -9.14 -3.48
C PRO A 246 20.09 -8.13 -2.32
N LEU A 247 18.96 -7.65 -1.80
CA LEU A 247 18.93 -6.67 -0.71
C LEU A 247 18.89 -7.33 0.68
N LYS A 248 18.76 -8.65 0.77
CA LYS A 248 18.72 -9.37 2.05
C LYS A 248 19.93 -9.01 2.92
N THR A 249 19.67 -8.58 4.17
CA THR A 249 20.72 -8.21 5.14
C THR A 249 20.65 -9.00 6.44
N CYS A 250 19.52 -9.71 6.71
CA CYS A 250 19.35 -10.60 7.86
C CYS A 250 18.38 -11.75 7.54
N ASP A 251 18.11 -12.61 8.50
CA ASP A 251 17.28 -13.81 8.32
C ASP A 251 15.80 -13.58 8.66
N ASN A 252 15.46 -12.39 9.15
CA ASN A 252 14.08 -12.01 9.43
C ASN A 252 13.55 -11.07 8.34
N LEU A 253 12.33 -11.30 7.89
CA LEU A 253 11.62 -10.42 6.94
C LEU A 253 10.22 -10.08 7.46
N CYS A 254 9.90 -8.80 7.49
CA CYS A 254 8.53 -8.31 7.63
C CYS A 254 7.97 -7.92 6.26
N ILE A 255 6.74 -8.31 5.93
CA ILE A 255 6.08 -7.93 4.68
C ILE A 255 4.77 -7.24 5.01
N ALA A 256 4.52 -6.08 4.41
CA ALA A 256 3.31 -5.29 4.64
C ALA A 256 2.76 -4.65 3.35
N GLY A 257 1.53 -4.13 3.43
CA GLY A 257 0.81 -3.57 2.29
C GLY A 257 -0.11 -4.57 1.61
N GLY A 258 -0.94 -4.12 0.68
CA GLY A 258 -1.97 -4.96 0.05
C GLY A 258 -1.43 -6.18 -0.70
N VAL A 259 -0.21 -6.09 -1.26
CA VAL A 259 0.44 -7.21 -1.96
C VAL A 259 0.98 -8.27 -1.00
N ALA A 260 1.17 -7.94 0.29
CA ALA A 260 1.59 -8.89 1.31
C ALA A 260 0.63 -10.08 1.51
N TYR A 261 -0.61 -9.93 1.06
CA TYR A 261 -1.58 -11.04 1.07
C TYR A 261 -1.45 -12.02 -0.11
N ASN A 262 -0.42 -11.86 -0.96
CA ASN A 262 -0.12 -12.81 -2.02
C ASN A 262 0.60 -14.05 -1.45
N GLY A 263 -0.16 -15.12 -1.18
CA GLY A 263 0.36 -16.33 -0.56
C GLY A 263 1.48 -17.02 -1.34
N TYR A 264 1.44 -17.00 -2.68
CA TYR A 264 2.52 -17.58 -3.52
C TYR A 264 3.82 -16.80 -3.39
N MET A 265 3.74 -15.47 -3.29
CA MET A 265 4.90 -14.62 -3.04
C MET A 265 5.47 -14.89 -1.64
N ASN A 266 4.60 -15.01 -0.66
CA ASN A 266 5.01 -15.27 0.73
C ASN A 266 5.72 -16.61 0.88
N GLU A 267 5.24 -17.67 0.21
CA GLU A 267 5.92 -18.96 0.15
C GLU A 267 7.35 -18.86 -0.45
N GLU A 268 7.54 -18.03 -1.46
CA GLU A 268 8.88 -17.83 -2.01
C GLU A 268 9.83 -17.15 -1.01
N PHE A 269 9.36 -16.20 -0.23
CA PHE A 269 10.18 -15.56 0.81
C PHE A 269 10.61 -16.53 1.91
N THR A 270 9.79 -17.53 2.27
CA THR A 270 10.19 -18.55 3.26
C THR A 270 11.33 -19.48 2.77
N LYS A 271 11.65 -19.47 1.49
CA LYS A 271 12.82 -20.17 0.93
C LYS A 271 14.10 -19.36 1.07
N GLN A 272 14.00 -18.05 1.32
CA GLN A 272 15.11 -17.12 1.38
C GLN A 272 15.39 -16.59 2.79
N TYR A 273 14.35 -16.48 3.62
CA TYR A 273 14.42 -15.99 5.00
C TYR A 273 13.98 -17.08 5.97
N ASP A 274 14.65 -17.18 7.12
CA ASP A 274 14.30 -18.17 8.14
C ASP A 274 13.00 -17.82 8.86
N ASN A 275 12.73 -16.51 9.02
CA ASN A 275 11.54 -16.02 9.67
C ASN A 275 10.86 -14.96 8.79
N VAL A 276 9.60 -15.19 8.44
CA VAL A 276 8.78 -14.25 7.68
C VAL A 276 7.56 -13.88 8.50
N PHE A 277 7.36 -12.59 8.74
CA PHE A 277 6.20 -12.05 9.44
C PHE A 277 5.35 -11.20 8.52
N ILE A 278 4.06 -11.47 8.51
CA ILE A 278 3.03 -10.72 7.79
C ILE A 278 1.97 -10.36 8.83
N PRO A 279 1.71 -9.07 9.07
CA PRO A 279 0.68 -8.68 10.02
C PRO A 279 -0.70 -9.16 9.56
N PRO A 280 -1.58 -9.54 10.50
CA PRO A 280 -2.93 -10.02 10.20
C PRO A 280 -3.84 -8.94 9.63
#